data_f1e55038c734dfbff9787301ef2be991
#
_entry.id   f1e55038c734dfbff9787301ef2be991
#
_cell.length_a   1.000
_cell.length_b   1.000
_cell.length_c   1.000
_cell.angle_alpha   90.00
_cell.angle_beta   90.00
_cell.angle_gamma   90.00
#
_symmetry.space_group_name_H-M   'P 1'
#
loop_
_entity.id
_entity.type
_entity.pdbx_description
1 polymer ?
#
loop_
_entity_poly.entity_id
_entity_poly.type
_entity_poly.pdbx_seq_one_letter_code
_entity_poly.pdbx_strand_id
1 'polypeptide(L)'
;MGKYPYIVAEIGGNHNGDIELGKKMIKAAKECGADAVKFQLYRREDLWTEDHLKELNDGVVKLENVSNWSTKELGLNNIFEQVDKFAVQEQEHIEFFNYARELGIDYGTSAFTKKDVDFCIDQKCANLKVASCDVTNLDLIEYVISKDYPTQIALGMASLAEIEAVVKLIPERFKHNVTLLHCVSLYPPKDEYVNLNFLHTLRQAFGMEVGYSDHTFGFSIPLAAIALGATVIEKHFTLDKNLPGWDHKVSANPEEMRIIASESKRIVDALGNGIKVVSDDEIAKQKKFRRSITTADSLKAG
;
A
#
# COMPACT_ATOMS: atom_id res chain seq x y z
N MET A 1 13.96 -8.33 -5.43
CA MET A 1 12.91 -8.34 -4.38
C MET A 1 12.90 -9.67 -3.64
N GLY A 2 12.36 -9.72 -2.41
CA GLY A 2 12.20 -10.96 -1.65
C GLY A 2 11.21 -11.92 -2.31
N LYS A 3 11.15 -13.16 -1.82
CA LYS A 3 10.19 -14.17 -2.29
C LYS A 3 8.73 -13.77 -2.04
N TYR A 4 8.46 -13.02 -0.97
CA TYR A 4 7.13 -12.65 -0.52
C TYR A 4 6.84 -11.17 -0.75
N PRO A 5 5.56 -10.78 -0.89
CA PRO A 5 5.18 -9.38 -1.01
C PRO A 5 5.64 -8.56 0.19
N TYR A 6 5.99 -7.31 -0.06
CA TYR A 6 6.34 -6.33 0.96
C TYR A 6 5.07 -5.65 1.48
N ILE A 7 4.76 -5.83 2.74
CA ILE A 7 3.52 -5.36 3.38
C ILE A 7 3.78 -4.05 4.11
N VAL A 8 3.15 -2.98 3.66
CA VAL A 8 3.26 -1.63 4.21
C VAL A 8 1.99 -1.28 4.98
N ALA A 9 2.12 -1.08 6.28
CA ALA A 9 1.07 -0.54 7.14
C ALA A 9 1.10 1.00 7.04
N GLU A 10 0.20 1.58 6.27
CA GLU A 10 0.06 3.02 6.12
C GLU A 10 -0.66 3.61 7.32
N ILE A 11 0.07 4.24 8.21
CA ILE A 11 -0.50 4.95 9.37
C ILE A 11 -1.07 6.30 8.89
N GLY A 12 -0.38 6.96 7.95
CA GLY A 12 -0.85 8.23 7.40
C GLY A 12 -1.17 9.24 8.49
N GLY A 13 -2.38 9.77 8.49
CA GLY A 13 -2.91 10.69 9.52
C GLY A 13 -3.58 10.01 10.72
N ASN A 14 -3.65 8.67 10.77
CA ASN A 14 -4.37 7.94 11.81
C ASN A 14 -3.79 8.08 13.23
N HIS A 15 -2.59 8.63 13.36
CA HIS A 15 -2.05 9.04 14.66
C HIS A 15 -2.76 10.27 15.26
N ASN A 16 -3.60 10.97 14.48
CA ASN A 16 -4.40 12.13 14.93
C ASN A 16 -3.57 13.27 15.57
N GLY A 17 -2.28 13.40 15.21
CA GLY A 17 -1.35 14.35 15.83
C GLY A 17 -0.82 13.90 17.21
N ASP A 18 -1.12 12.68 17.64
CA ASP A 18 -0.65 12.10 18.90
C ASP A 18 0.55 11.18 18.63
N ILE A 19 1.73 11.59 19.08
CA ILE A 19 2.99 10.86 18.89
C ILE A 19 2.97 9.50 19.60
N GLU A 20 2.38 9.43 20.79
CA GLU A 20 2.29 8.17 21.52
C GLU A 20 1.33 7.18 20.85
N LEU A 21 0.24 7.67 20.25
CA LEU A 21 -0.65 6.86 19.43
C LEU A 21 0.09 6.34 18.18
N GLY A 22 0.86 7.21 17.51
CA GLY A 22 1.70 6.82 16.38
C GLY A 22 2.69 5.72 16.73
N LYS A 23 3.40 5.83 17.86
CA LYS A 23 4.30 4.77 18.37
C LYS A 23 3.58 3.46 18.67
N LYS A 24 2.39 3.53 19.29
CA LYS A 24 1.57 2.32 19.51
C LYS A 24 1.18 1.65 18.20
N MET A 25 0.86 2.43 17.16
CA MET A 25 0.56 1.91 15.84
C MET A 25 1.78 1.25 15.18
N ILE A 26 2.97 1.86 15.27
CA ILE A 26 4.22 1.27 14.78
C ILE A 26 4.46 -0.10 15.41
N LYS A 27 4.34 -0.17 16.75
CA LYS A 27 4.52 -1.43 17.48
C LYS A 27 3.49 -2.48 17.06
N ALA A 28 2.22 -2.11 16.98
CA ALA A 28 1.15 -3.03 16.58
C ALA A 28 1.33 -3.52 15.12
N ALA A 29 1.74 -2.66 14.19
CA ALA A 29 2.03 -3.06 12.81
C ALA A 29 3.14 -4.11 12.75
N LYS A 30 4.22 -3.92 13.52
CA LYS A 30 5.32 -4.90 13.66
C LYS A 30 4.81 -6.23 14.19
N GLU A 31 4.01 -6.21 15.26
CA GLU A 31 3.44 -7.41 15.89
C GLU A 31 2.45 -8.14 14.98
N CYS A 32 1.83 -7.42 14.03
CA CYS A 32 0.98 -8.02 13.00
C CYS A 32 1.76 -8.62 11.83
N GLY A 33 3.07 -8.40 11.74
CA GLY A 33 3.92 -8.95 10.70
C GLY A 33 4.02 -8.08 9.44
N ALA A 34 3.67 -6.79 9.53
CA ALA A 34 3.99 -5.83 8.48
C ALA A 34 5.52 -5.67 8.35
N ASP A 35 6.00 -5.48 7.13
CA ASP A 35 7.41 -5.27 6.84
C ASP A 35 7.80 -3.80 7.09
N ALA A 36 6.89 -2.87 6.82
CA ALA A 36 7.10 -1.44 7.01
C ALA A 36 5.88 -0.75 7.60
N VAL A 37 6.15 0.40 8.22
CA VAL A 37 5.15 1.43 8.51
C VAL A 37 5.40 2.64 7.61
N LYS A 38 4.31 3.31 7.21
CA LYS A 38 4.40 4.53 6.40
C LYS A 38 3.57 5.66 7.02
N PHE A 39 4.11 6.86 6.88
CA PHE A 39 3.50 8.13 7.28
C PHE A 39 3.41 9.09 6.09
N GLN A 40 3.04 10.34 6.35
CA GLN A 40 2.95 11.39 5.35
C GLN A 40 3.65 12.63 5.89
N LEU A 41 4.74 13.03 5.24
CA LEU A 41 5.47 14.25 5.58
C LEU A 41 4.98 15.39 4.68
N TYR A 42 4.12 16.23 5.22
CA TYR A 42 3.62 17.39 4.50
C TYR A 42 3.40 18.58 5.44
N ARG A 43 3.39 19.74 4.86
CA ARG A 43 2.87 20.96 5.45
C ARG A 43 1.65 21.40 4.63
N ARG A 44 0.76 22.12 5.26
CA ARG A 44 -0.48 22.57 4.60
C ARG A 44 -0.18 23.31 3.28
N GLU A 45 0.81 24.20 3.28
CA GLU A 45 1.24 24.98 2.13
C GLU A 45 1.87 24.16 1.00
N ASP A 46 2.31 22.93 1.26
CA ASP A 46 2.88 22.04 0.26
C ASP A 46 1.78 21.35 -0.59
N LEU A 47 0.57 21.20 -0.03
CA LEU A 47 -0.50 20.46 -0.66
C LEU A 47 -1.61 21.34 -1.25
N TRP A 48 -1.88 22.51 -0.64
CA TRP A 48 -3.01 23.33 -1.03
C TRP A 48 -2.64 24.82 -1.06
N THR A 49 -3.24 25.52 -2.04
CA THR A 49 -3.23 26.98 -2.03
C THR A 49 -4.21 27.52 -0.98
N GLU A 50 -3.96 28.72 -0.47
CA GLU A 50 -4.89 29.37 0.48
C GLU A 50 -6.31 29.53 -0.09
N ASP A 51 -6.44 29.81 -1.38
CA ASP A 51 -7.75 29.97 -2.03
C ASP A 51 -8.50 28.63 -2.06
N HIS A 52 -7.83 27.53 -2.41
CA HIS A 52 -8.44 26.20 -2.39
C HIS A 52 -8.86 25.77 -0.98
N LEU A 53 -8.05 26.06 0.03
CA LEU A 53 -8.40 25.79 1.42
C LEU A 53 -9.61 26.63 1.89
N LYS A 54 -9.72 27.90 1.43
CA LYS A 54 -10.91 28.71 1.70
C LYS A 54 -12.16 28.11 1.04
N GLU A 55 -12.07 27.70 -0.22
CA GLU A 55 -13.20 27.04 -0.92
C GLU A 55 -13.68 25.78 -0.19
N LEU A 56 -12.75 24.98 0.35
CA LEU A 56 -13.07 23.81 1.18
C LEU A 56 -13.75 24.23 2.48
N ASN A 57 -13.22 25.24 3.17
CA ASN A 57 -13.77 25.73 4.42
C ASN A 57 -15.17 26.36 4.25
N ASP A 58 -15.40 27.06 3.16
CA ASP A 58 -16.67 27.71 2.83
C ASP A 58 -17.70 26.72 2.26
N GLY A 59 -17.34 25.44 2.10
CA GLY A 59 -18.21 24.39 1.59
C GLY A 59 -18.52 24.51 0.10
N VAL A 60 -17.76 25.31 -0.65
CA VAL A 60 -17.85 25.44 -2.11
C VAL A 60 -17.39 24.14 -2.77
N VAL A 61 -16.31 23.57 -2.27
CA VAL A 61 -15.86 22.23 -2.62
C VAL A 61 -16.23 21.29 -1.45
N LYS A 62 -17.08 20.33 -1.73
CA LYS A 62 -17.43 19.31 -0.73
C LYS A 62 -16.46 18.14 -0.84
N LEU A 63 -15.77 17.84 0.23
CA LEU A 63 -14.99 16.60 0.37
C LEU A 63 -15.96 15.41 0.62
N GLU A 64 -16.93 15.20 -0.27
CA GLU A 64 -18.06 14.28 -0.06
C GLU A 64 -17.69 12.81 0.15
N ASN A 65 -16.43 12.41 0.14
CA ASN A 65 -16.03 11.03 0.39
C ASN A 65 -14.68 10.89 1.09
N VAL A 66 -14.11 11.97 1.61
CA VAL A 66 -12.76 11.96 2.16
C VAL A 66 -12.72 11.75 3.67
N SER A 67 -13.83 12.04 4.37
CA SER A 67 -13.85 11.82 5.82
C SER A 67 -15.28 11.56 6.29
N ASN A 68 -15.44 10.54 7.13
CA ASN A 68 -16.69 10.30 7.85
C ASN A 68 -16.85 11.21 9.09
N TRP A 69 -15.88 12.11 9.34
CA TRP A 69 -15.83 12.97 10.50
C TRP A 69 -15.66 14.41 10.05
N SER A 70 -16.63 15.24 10.40
CA SER A 70 -16.53 16.68 10.19
C SER A 70 -15.49 17.28 11.15
N THR A 71 -14.95 18.46 10.79
CA THR A 71 -14.07 19.24 11.67
C THR A 71 -14.69 19.43 13.07
N LYS A 72 -16.02 19.63 13.13
CA LYS A 72 -16.77 19.78 14.36
C LYS A 72 -16.73 18.51 15.24
N GLU A 73 -16.86 17.33 14.66
CA GLU A 73 -16.77 16.05 15.38
C GLU A 73 -15.37 15.81 15.93
N LEU A 74 -14.34 16.33 15.25
CA LEU A 74 -12.95 16.34 15.73
C LEU A 74 -12.68 17.43 16.78
N GLY A 75 -13.68 18.27 17.10
CA GLY A 75 -13.53 19.40 18.03
C GLY A 75 -12.65 20.53 17.46
N LEU A 76 -12.59 20.66 16.12
CA LEU A 76 -11.79 21.66 15.41
C LEU A 76 -12.70 22.74 14.82
N ASN A 77 -12.16 23.94 14.65
CA ASN A 77 -12.95 25.07 14.18
C ASN A 77 -13.08 25.12 12.65
N ASN A 78 -12.09 24.58 11.95
CA ASN A 78 -12.01 24.63 10.49
C ASN A 78 -11.07 23.56 9.93
N ILE A 79 -11.06 23.42 8.58
CA ILE A 79 -10.22 22.46 7.87
C ILE A 79 -8.71 22.72 8.03
N PHE A 80 -8.30 23.96 8.21
CA PHE A 80 -6.89 24.31 8.41
C PHE A 80 -6.34 23.69 9.69
N GLU A 81 -7.09 23.83 10.80
CA GLU A 81 -6.73 23.18 12.08
C GLU A 81 -6.68 21.66 11.96
N GLN A 82 -7.55 21.08 11.14
CA GLN A 82 -7.56 19.64 10.91
C GLN A 82 -6.32 19.18 10.14
N VAL A 83 -5.97 19.87 9.05
CA VAL A 83 -4.77 19.59 8.26
C VAL A 83 -3.52 19.74 9.13
N ASP A 84 -3.38 20.86 9.83
CA ASP A 84 -2.23 21.14 10.68
C ASP A 84 -2.09 20.13 11.84
N LYS A 85 -3.20 19.68 12.41
CA LYS A 85 -3.21 18.67 13.47
C LYS A 85 -2.70 17.31 13.00
N PHE A 86 -2.98 16.94 11.76
CA PHE A 86 -2.57 15.64 11.21
C PHE A 86 -1.20 15.70 10.51
N ALA A 87 -0.67 16.89 10.25
CA ALA A 87 0.66 17.07 9.72
C ALA A 87 1.72 16.80 10.79
N VAL A 88 2.50 15.76 10.59
CA VAL A 88 3.66 15.44 11.42
C VAL A 88 4.87 16.16 10.86
N GLN A 89 5.55 16.93 11.69
CA GLN A 89 6.72 17.67 11.29
C GLN A 89 7.99 16.81 11.29
N GLU A 90 9.07 17.30 10.70
CA GLU A 90 10.34 16.56 10.57
C GLU A 90 10.86 15.99 11.91
N GLN A 91 10.69 16.72 13.03
CA GLN A 91 11.16 16.27 14.32
C GLN A 91 10.38 15.04 14.83
N GLU A 92 9.07 15.03 14.68
CA GLU A 92 8.22 13.90 15.05
C GLU A 92 8.47 12.70 14.11
N HIS A 93 8.74 12.94 12.82
CA HIS A 93 9.16 11.90 11.90
C HIS A 93 10.47 11.23 12.33
N ILE A 94 11.46 12.01 12.79
CA ILE A 94 12.71 11.48 13.34
C ILE A 94 12.42 10.59 14.56
N GLU A 95 11.50 10.98 15.41
CA GLU A 95 11.09 10.22 16.58
C GLU A 95 10.43 8.88 16.20
N PHE A 96 9.49 8.90 15.26
CA PHE A 96 8.87 7.69 14.70
C PHE A 96 9.90 6.78 14.01
N PHE A 97 10.79 7.36 13.22
CA PHE A 97 11.83 6.63 12.53
C PHE A 97 12.76 5.90 13.50
N ASN A 98 13.23 6.60 14.56
CA ASN A 98 14.07 6.00 15.58
C ASN A 98 13.35 4.86 16.29
N TYR A 99 12.09 5.04 16.65
CA TYR A 99 11.28 4.00 17.29
C TYR A 99 11.04 2.80 16.38
N ALA A 100 10.74 3.01 15.10
CA ALA A 100 10.62 1.93 14.13
C ALA A 100 11.93 1.14 13.99
N ARG A 101 13.06 1.83 13.95
CA ARG A 101 14.40 1.23 13.90
C ARG A 101 14.69 0.38 15.13
N GLU A 102 14.35 0.84 16.33
CA GLU A 102 14.49 0.08 17.58
C GLU A 102 13.69 -1.21 17.56
N LEU A 103 12.49 -1.19 16.97
CA LEU A 103 11.63 -2.36 16.81
C LEU A 103 12.03 -3.26 15.64
N GLY A 104 12.95 -2.83 14.79
CA GLY A 104 13.35 -3.56 13.59
C GLY A 104 12.22 -3.70 12.55
N ILE A 105 11.45 -2.64 12.35
CA ILE A 105 10.48 -2.50 11.25
C ILE A 105 10.93 -1.37 10.34
N ASP A 106 10.77 -1.55 9.03
CA ASP A 106 11.09 -0.52 8.05
C ASP A 106 10.17 0.69 8.22
N TYR A 107 10.72 1.87 7.92
CA TYR A 107 9.98 3.13 7.98
C TYR A 107 10.00 3.82 6.61
N GLY A 108 8.86 4.31 6.19
CA GLY A 108 8.70 5.14 5.00
C GLY A 108 7.79 6.33 5.26
N THR A 109 7.84 7.30 4.35
CA THR A 109 6.89 8.41 4.33
C THR A 109 6.63 8.87 2.90
N SER A 110 5.43 9.39 2.62
CA SER A 110 5.18 10.11 1.39
C SER A 110 5.92 11.44 1.44
N ALA A 111 6.61 11.78 0.33
CA ALA A 111 7.30 13.03 0.13
C ALA A 111 6.54 13.86 -0.91
N PHE A 112 6.23 15.11 -0.60
CA PHE A 112 5.45 16.01 -1.45
C PHE A 112 6.32 17.14 -2.04
N THR A 113 7.53 17.32 -1.52
CA THR A 113 8.50 18.29 -2.00
C THR A 113 9.88 17.67 -2.19
N LYS A 114 10.75 18.34 -2.97
CA LYS A 114 12.15 17.91 -3.11
C LYS A 114 12.88 17.87 -1.76
N LYS A 115 12.54 18.80 -0.85
CA LYS A 115 13.11 18.84 0.50
C LYS A 115 12.71 17.59 1.29
N ASP A 116 11.46 17.13 1.17
CA ASP A 116 11.01 15.93 1.85
C ASP A 116 11.70 14.67 1.30
N VAL A 117 11.96 14.64 -0.02
CA VAL A 117 12.75 13.57 -0.64
C VAL A 117 14.15 13.49 -0.04
N ASP A 118 14.84 14.65 0.06
CA ASP A 118 16.18 14.69 0.66
C ASP A 118 16.14 14.29 2.14
N PHE A 119 15.15 14.75 2.90
CA PHE A 119 14.93 14.32 4.28
C PHE A 119 14.77 12.80 4.40
N CYS A 120 13.94 12.19 3.56
CA CYS A 120 13.73 10.74 3.56
C CYS A 120 15.05 9.97 3.33
N ILE A 121 15.89 10.45 2.42
CA ILE A 121 17.18 9.83 2.11
C ILE A 121 18.15 10.00 3.29
N ASP A 122 18.22 11.20 3.87
CA ASP A 122 19.09 11.50 5.02
C ASP A 122 18.71 10.66 6.24
N GLN A 123 17.41 10.43 6.46
CA GLN A 123 16.90 9.56 7.51
C GLN A 123 17.01 8.07 7.17
N LYS A 124 17.41 7.69 5.96
CA LYS A 124 17.51 6.31 5.48
C LYS A 124 16.16 5.58 5.54
N CYS A 125 15.09 6.25 5.10
CA CYS A 125 13.81 5.60 4.88
C CYS A 125 13.98 4.37 3.96
N ALA A 126 13.21 3.32 4.17
CA ALA A 126 13.33 2.09 3.38
C ALA A 126 13.02 2.32 1.89
N ASN A 127 12.11 3.25 1.60
CA ASN A 127 11.76 3.66 0.25
C ASN A 127 11.24 5.11 0.24
N LEU A 128 11.28 5.72 -0.94
CA LEU A 128 10.57 6.95 -1.26
C LEU A 128 9.15 6.61 -1.72
N LYS A 129 8.17 7.45 -1.39
CA LYS A 129 6.80 7.30 -1.88
C LYS A 129 6.35 8.58 -2.55
N VAL A 130 5.92 8.46 -3.81
CA VAL A 130 5.16 9.49 -4.52
C VAL A 130 3.68 9.15 -4.38
N ALA A 131 2.90 10.06 -3.82
CA ALA A 131 1.46 9.89 -3.63
C ALA A 131 0.70 10.04 -4.97
N SER A 132 -0.54 9.53 -5.03
CA SER A 132 -1.36 9.62 -6.25
C SER A 132 -1.65 11.06 -6.69
N CYS A 133 -1.75 12.01 -5.75
CA CYS A 133 -1.96 13.42 -6.08
C CYS A 133 -0.79 14.04 -6.85
N ASP A 134 0.41 13.48 -6.74
CA ASP A 134 1.62 13.94 -7.42
C ASP A 134 1.99 13.14 -8.67
N VAL A 135 1.13 12.22 -9.12
CA VAL A 135 1.44 11.39 -10.30
C VAL A 135 1.67 12.21 -11.58
N THR A 136 1.14 13.41 -11.66
CA THR A 136 1.35 14.36 -12.77
C THR A 136 2.41 15.42 -12.46
N ASN A 137 2.98 15.43 -11.26
CA ASN A 137 4.06 16.31 -10.85
C ASN A 137 5.41 15.75 -11.35
N LEU A 138 5.62 15.85 -12.67
CA LEU A 138 6.78 15.25 -13.34
C LEU A 138 8.11 15.82 -12.82
N ASP A 139 8.14 17.08 -12.38
CA ASP A 139 9.34 17.70 -11.79
C ASP A 139 9.76 17.05 -10.47
N LEU A 140 8.78 16.71 -9.62
CA LEU A 140 9.05 15.97 -8.38
C LEU A 140 9.47 14.53 -8.69
N ILE A 141 8.77 13.88 -9.63
CA ILE A 141 9.06 12.50 -10.01
C ILE A 141 10.47 12.38 -10.62
N GLU A 142 10.84 13.28 -11.53
CA GLU A 142 12.19 13.32 -12.09
C GLU A 142 13.25 13.49 -11.00
N TYR A 143 12.99 14.37 -10.03
CA TYR A 143 13.88 14.55 -8.89
C TYR A 143 14.02 13.28 -8.04
N VAL A 144 12.89 12.61 -7.72
CA VAL A 144 12.89 11.33 -6.99
C VAL A 144 13.70 10.28 -7.74
N ILE A 145 13.45 10.12 -9.04
CA ILE A 145 14.15 9.13 -9.88
C ILE A 145 15.65 9.43 -9.99
N SER A 146 16.04 10.71 -10.00
CA SER A 146 17.45 11.11 -10.05
C SER A 146 18.28 10.61 -8.85
N LYS A 147 17.61 10.29 -7.74
CA LYS A 147 18.28 9.82 -6.50
C LYS A 147 18.69 8.34 -6.57
N ASP A 148 18.19 7.59 -7.55
CA ASP A 148 18.42 6.13 -7.65
C ASP A 148 18.13 5.38 -6.34
N TYR A 149 17.03 5.74 -5.71
CA TYR A 149 16.62 5.20 -4.41
C TYR A 149 15.40 4.29 -4.58
N PRO A 150 15.22 3.24 -3.74
CA PRO A 150 13.99 2.44 -3.79
C PRO A 150 12.76 3.33 -3.73
N THR A 151 11.89 3.24 -4.73
CA THR A 151 10.79 4.18 -4.94
C THR A 151 9.48 3.46 -5.23
N GLN A 152 8.41 3.92 -4.64
CA GLN A 152 7.04 3.49 -4.91
C GLN A 152 6.24 4.69 -5.46
N ILE A 153 5.62 4.52 -6.62
CA ILE A 153 4.81 5.56 -7.27
C ILE A 153 3.36 5.09 -7.32
N ALA A 154 2.46 5.75 -6.60
CA ALA A 154 1.03 5.46 -6.65
C ALA A 154 0.40 6.11 -7.89
N LEU A 155 -0.46 5.36 -8.58
CA LEU A 155 -1.01 5.69 -9.88
C LEU A 155 -2.52 6.04 -9.84
N GLY A 156 -3.07 6.31 -8.66
CA GLY A 156 -4.46 6.72 -8.51
C GLY A 156 -4.74 8.02 -9.26
N MET A 157 -5.96 8.16 -9.79
CA MET A 157 -6.41 9.32 -10.58
C MET A 157 -5.69 9.53 -11.92
N ALA A 158 -4.70 8.70 -12.28
CA ALA A 158 -3.95 8.84 -13.52
C ALA A 158 -4.56 8.02 -14.67
N SER A 159 -4.59 8.61 -15.83
CA SER A 159 -4.82 7.92 -17.10
C SER A 159 -3.58 7.12 -17.53
N LEU A 160 -3.76 6.15 -18.43
CA LEU A 160 -2.63 5.37 -18.96
C LEU A 160 -1.58 6.26 -19.64
N ALA A 161 -1.98 7.34 -20.29
CA ALA A 161 -1.05 8.28 -20.93
C ALA A 161 -0.20 9.05 -19.91
N GLU A 162 -0.77 9.44 -18.77
CA GLU A 162 -0.03 10.07 -17.67
C GLU A 162 0.91 9.09 -17.01
N ILE A 163 0.50 7.83 -16.83
CA ILE A 163 1.38 6.75 -16.32
C ILE A 163 2.56 6.54 -17.30
N GLU A 164 2.31 6.51 -18.60
CA GLU A 164 3.36 6.40 -19.63
C GLU A 164 4.36 7.56 -19.54
N ALA A 165 3.88 8.80 -19.29
CA ALA A 165 4.74 9.96 -19.11
C ALA A 165 5.66 9.79 -17.89
N VAL A 166 5.14 9.29 -16.77
CA VAL A 166 5.93 8.94 -15.58
C VAL A 166 6.99 7.88 -15.90
N VAL A 167 6.59 6.78 -16.56
CA VAL A 167 7.51 5.68 -16.86
C VAL A 167 8.63 6.11 -17.82
N LYS A 168 8.37 7.05 -18.73
CA LYS A 168 9.39 7.62 -19.61
C LYS A 168 10.49 8.40 -18.89
N LEU A 169 10.23 8.90 -17.68
CA LEU A 169 11.25 9.54 -16.84
C LEU A 169 12.18 8.54 -16.16
N ILE A 170 11.84 7.23 -16.14
CA ILE A 170 12.59 6.21 -15.43
C ILE A 170 13.61 5.57 -16.39
N PRO A 171 14.92 5.86 -16.24
CA PRO A 171 15.95 5.20 -17.04
C PRO A 171 15.89 3.69 -16.84
N GLU A 172 16.18 2.92 -17.88
CA GLU A 172 16.15 1.45 -17.86
C GLU A 172 16.93 0.87 -16.68
N ARG A 173 18.11 1.44 -16.38
CA ARG A 173 18.97 1.02 -15.27
C ARG A 173 18.34 1.22 -13.88
N PHE A 174 17.32 2.10 -13.73
CA PHE A 174 16.68 2.40 -12.46
C PHE A 174 15.33 1.71 -12.29
N LYS A 175 14.80 1.06 -13.32
CA LYS A 175 13.50 0.38 -13.26
C LYS A 175 13.42 -0.67 -12.14
N HIS A 176 14.52 -1.32 -11.81
CA HIS A 176 14.59 -2.33 -10.74
C HIS A 176 14.37 -1.74 -9.33
N ASN A 177 14.56 -0.43 -9.16
CA ASN A 177 14.34 0.28 -7.91
C ASN A 177 12.94 0.93 -7.81
N VAL A 178 12.12 0.85 -8.87
CA VAL A 178 10.83 1.52 -8.91
C VAL A 178 9.70 0.50 -8.98
N THR A 179 8.75 0.61 -8.06
CA THR A 179 7.50 -0.17 -8.07
C THR A 179 6.31 0.77 -8.38
N LEU A 180 5.53 0.40 -9.39
CA LEU A 180 4.29 1.09 -9.74
C LEU A 180 3.14 0.53 -8.89
N LEU A 181 2.49 1.36 -8.08
CA LEU A 181 1.37 0.92 -7.26
C LEU A 181 0.05 1.25 -7.94
N HIS A 182 -0.68 0.23 -8.41
CA HIS A 182 -2.08 0.42 -8.77
C HIS A 182 -2.85 0.91 -7.54
N CYS A 183 -3.70 1.90 -7.73
CA CYS A 183 -4.44 2.55 -6.66
C CYS A 183 -5.73 3.15 -7.20
N VAL A 184 -6.79 3.13 -6.38
CA VAL A 184 -8.02 3.90 -6.60
C VAL A 184 -8.17 4.89 -5.45
N SER A 185 -8.03 6.19 -5.73
CA SER A 185 -8.04 7.26 -4.73
C SER A 185 -9.47 7.64 -4.31
N LEU A 186 -10.24 6.65 -3.87
CA LEU A 186 -11.54 6.78 -3.22
C LEU A 186 -11.49 6.02 -1.89
N TYR A 187 -12.14 6.53 -0.84
CA TYR A 187 -12.02 6.03 0.53
C TYR A 187 -13.40 5.76 1.17
N PRO A 188 -14.01 4.57 0.97
CA PRO A 188 -13.57 3.46 0.13
C PRO A 188 -13.98 3.60 -1.34
N PRO A 189 -13.30 2.93 -2.27
CA PRO A 189 -13.82 2.73 -3.62
C PRO A 189 -14.96 1.70 -3.60
N LYS A 190 -15.84 1.76 -4.60
CA LYS A 190 -16.70 0.61 -4.91
C LYS A 190 -15.84 -0.51 -5.50
N ASP A 191 -16.16 -1.77 -5.18
CA ASP A 191 -15.38 -2.92 -5.66
C ASP A 191 -15.26 -2.96 -7.18
N GLU A 192 -16.31 -2.55 -7.92
CA GLU A 192 -16.33 -2.48 -9.38
C GLU A 192 -15.30 -1.50 -9.98
N TYR A 193 -14.81 -0.53 -9.19
CA TYR A 193 -13.81 0.46 -9.63
C TYR A 193 -12.38 0.03 -9.34
N VAL A 194 -12.19 -1.00 -8.50
CA VAL A 194 -10.85 -1.45 -8.09
C VAL A 194 -10.04 -1.99 -9.26
N ASN A 195 -10.68 -2.75 -10.16
CA ASN A 195 -10.07 -3.25 -11.40
C ASN A 195 -8.66 -3.87 -11.20
N LEU A 196 -8.53 -4.86 -10.35
CA LEU A 196 -7.23 -5.52 -10.07
C LEU A 196 -6.54 -6.09 -11.31
N ASN A 197 -7.30 -6.40 -12.39
CA ASN A 197 -6.71 -6.84 -13.64
C ASN A 197 -5.75 -5.80 -14.26
N PHE A 198 -5.86 -4.53 -13.86
CA PHE A 198 -4.96 -3.48 -14.31
C PHE A 198 -3.50 -3.73 -13.86
N LEU A 199 -3.26 -4.51 -12.82
CA LEU A 199 -1.92 -4.98 -12.44
C LEU A 199 -1.22 -5.73 -13.57
N HIS A 200 -1.97 -6.58 -14.30
CA HIS A 200 -1.43 -7.28 -15.49
C HIS A 200 -1.12 -6.29 -16.62
N THR A 201 -2.01 -5.34 -16.85
CA THR A 201 -1.80 -4.30 -17.87
C THR A 201 -0.54 -3.50 -17.60
N LEU A 202 -0.34 -3.03 -16.37
CA LEU A 202 0.85 -2.28 -15.96
C LEU A 202 2.13 -3.09 -16.18
N ARG A 203 2.12 -4.36 -15.74
CA ARG A 203 3.30 -5.23 -15.87
C ARG A 203 3.62 -5.52 -17.34
N GLN A 204 2.62 -5.79 -18.16
CA GLN A 204 2.81 -6.09 -19.59
C GLN A 204 3.22 -4.86 -20.39
N ALA A 205 2.62 -3.69 -20.10
CA ALA A 205 2.91 -2.47 -20.84
C ALA A 205 4.30 -1.91 -20.54
N PHE A 206 4.76 -2.00 -19.28
CA PHE A 206 5.95 -1.28 -18.83
C PHE A 206 7.11 -2.18 -18.39
N GLY A 207 6.88 -3.49 -18.21
CA GLY A 207 7.93 -4.43 -17.79
C GLY A 207 8.50 -4.11 -16.38
N MET A 208 7.71 -3.48 -15.53
CA MET A 208 8.14 -3.04 -14.20
C MET A 208 7.47 -3.85 -13.09
N GLU A 209 8.04 -3.78 -11.89
CA GLU A 209 7.40 -4.29 -10.69
C GLU A 209 6.12 -3.52 -10.39
N VAL A 210 5.09 -4.26 -9.99
CA VAL A 210 3.79 -3.68 -9.67
C VAL A 210 3.34 -4.09 -8.27
N GLY A 211 2.73 -3.16 -7.57
CA GLY A 211 2.10 -3.35 -6.28
C GLY A 211 0.68 -2.78 -6.26
N TYR A 212 0.05 -2.84 -5.12
CA TYR A 212 -1.31 -2.34 -4.91
C TYR A 212 -1.40 -1.51 -3.64
N SER A 213 -1.89 -0.27 -3.76
CA SER A 213 -2.22 0.60 -2.63
C SER A 213 -3.73 0.56 -2.44
N ASP A 214 -4.17 0.00 -1.32
CA ASP A 214 -5.56 -0.42 -1.08
C ASP A 214 -6.32 0.53 -0.14
N HIS A 215 -7.52 0.93 -0.60
CA HIS A 215 -8.48 1.73 0.18
C HIS A 215 -9.84 1.03 0.36
N THR A 216 -9.93 -0.27 0.03
CA THR A 216 -11.16 -1.06 0.23
C THR A 216 -11.32 -1.47 1.69
N PHE A 217 -12.48 -2.01 2.05
CA PHE A 217 -12.65 -2.61 3.38
C PHE A 217 -12.04 -4.00 3.47
N GLY A 218 -11.53 -4.34 4.67
CA GLY A 218 -11.06 -5.67 4.99
C GLY A 218 -9.75 -6.07 4.32
N PHE A 219 -9.61 -7.36 4.02
CA PHE A 219 -8.35 -7.97 3.57
C PHE A 219 -8.46 -8.75 2.25
N SER A 220 -9.67 -8.96 1.74
CA SER A 220 -9.88 -9.85 0.57
C SER A 220 -9.26 -9.28 -0.71
N ILE A 221 -9.39 -7.97 -0.93
CA ILE A 221 -8.89 -7.33 -2.14
C ILE A 221 -7.35 -7.28 -2.17
N PRO A 222 -6.63 -6.86 -1.11
CA PRO A 222 -5.17 -6.96 -1.09
C PRO A 222 -4.66 -8.40 -1.26
N LEU A 223 -5.31 -9.41 -0.69
CA LEU A 223 -4.93 -10.81 -0.92
C LEU A 223 -5.15 -11.25 -2.38
N ALA A 224 -6.23 -10.79 -3.02
CA ALA A 224 -6.44 -11.03 -4.44
C ALA A 224 -5.38 -10.34 -5.30
N ALA A 225 -4.96 -9.10 -4.96
CA ALA A 225 -3.87 -8.41 -5.65
C ALA A 225 -2.55 -9.19 -5.57
N ILE A 226 -2.25 -9.81 -4.42
CA ILE A 226 -1.08 -10.70 -4.24
C ILE A 226 -1.18 -11.90 -5.17
N ALA A 227 -2.35 -12.54 -5.25
CA ALA A 227 -2.57 -13.67 -6.15
C ALA A 227 -2.39 -13.28 -7.63
N LEU A 228 -2.65 -12.03 -8.00
CA LEU A 228 -2.37 -11.45 -9.31
C LEU A 228 -0.93 -10.95 -9.47
N GLY A 229 -0.07 -11.17 -8.47
CA GLY A 229 1.36 -10.92 -8.51
C GLY A 229 1.78 -9.53 -8.05
N ALA A 230 0.97 -8.82 -7.25
CA ALA A 230 1.44 -7.60 -6.58
C ALA A 230 2.61 -7.92 -5.65
N THR A 231 3.72 -7.18 -5.80
CA THR A 231 4.95 -7.37 -5.03
C THR A 231 5.02 -6.46 -3.79
N VAL A 232 4.18 -5.44 -3.75
CA VAL A 232 3.98 -4.52 -2.62
C VAL A 232 2.49 -4.41 -2.35
N ILE A 233 2.10 -4.49 -1.10
CA ILE A 233 0.75 -4.15 -0.62
C ILE A 233 0.88 -3.01 0.38
N GLU A 234 0.27 -1.89 0.07
CA GLU A 234 0.11 -0.78 1.00
C GLU A 234 -1.35 -0.74 1.46
N LYS A 235 -1.58 -0.70 2.76
CA LYS A 235 -2.91 -0.65 3.35
C LYS A 235 -2.92 0.28 4.54
N HIS A 236 -3.89 1.21 4.59
CA HIS A 236 -4.09 2.02 5.79
C HIS A 236 -4.25 1.14 7.02
N PHE A 237 -3.66 1.59 8.13
CA PHE A 237 -3.63 0.84 9.39
C PHE A 237 -4.11 1.70 10.55
N THR A 238 -4.90 1.11 11.43
CA THR A 238 -5.40 1.74 12.66
C THR A 238 -5.49 0.74 13.79
N LEU A 239 -5.45 1.21 15.03
CA LEU A 239 -5.75 0.38 16.20
C LEU A 239 -7.26 0.18 16.41
N ASP A 240 -8.07 1.18 16.03
CA ASP A 240 -9.53 1.13 16.13
C ASP A 240 -10.17 1.93 14.99
N LYS A 241 -11.03 1.28 14.21
CA LYS A 241 -11.75 1.88 13.08
C LYS A 241 -12.79 2.93 13.51
N ASN A 242 -13.14 2.99 14.79
CA ASN A 242 -14.09 3.95 15.34
C ASN A 242 -13.42 5.24 15.84
N LEU A 243 -12.09 5.33 15.80
CA LEU A 243 -11.41 6.57 16.13
C LEU A 243 -11.80 7.67 15.15
N PRO A 244 -11.90 8.92 15.62
CA PRO A 244 -12.15 10.07 14.75
C PRO A 244 -10.93 10.34 13.88
N GLY A 245 -11.13 10.55 12.59
CA GLY A 245 -10.05 10.82 11.63
C GLY A 245 -10.46 10.52 10.21
N TRP A 246 -9.55 10.74 9.25
CA TRP A 246 -9.89 10.61 7.84
C TRP A 246 -9.98 9.16 7.38
N ASP A 247 -9.01 8.32 7.80
CA ASP A 247 -8.80 7.02 7.15
C ASP A 247 -9.08 5.82 8.08
N HIS A 248 -9.37 6.04 9.37
CA HIS A 248 -9.59 4.95 10.33
C HIS A 248 -10.60 3.91 9.85
N LYS A 249 -11.69 4.35 9.24
CA LYS A 249 -12.79 3.47 8.84
C LYS A 249 -12.40 2.49 7.73
N VAL A 250 -11.59 2.93 6.77
CA VAL A 250 -11.12 2.10 5.64
C VAL A 250 -9.83 1.34 5.97
N SER A 251 -9.20 1.67 7.07
CA SER A 251 -7.95 1.07 7.53
C SER A 251 -8.14 -0.38 7.94
N ALA A 252 -7.10 -1.18 7.79
CA ALA A 252 -7.01 -2.47 8.45
C ALA A 252 -6.77 -2.27 9.95
N ASN A 253 -7.49 -3.02 10.77
CA ASN A 253 -7.16 -3.15 12.19
C ASN A 253 -6.05 -4.22 12.39
N PRO A 254 -5.55 -4.44 13.62
CA PRO A 254 -4.49 -5.41 13.87
C PRO A 254 -4.82 -6.85 13.43
N GLU A 255 -6.08 -7.26 13.52
CA GLU A 255 -6.51 -8.59 13.09
C GLU A 255 -6.44 -8.72 11.57
N GLU A 256 -7.00 -7.76 10.83
CA GLU A 256 -6.99 -7.73 9.37
C GLU A 256 -5.55 -7.62 8.82
N MET A 257 -4.70 -6.79 9.42
CA MET A 257 -3.30 -6.65 9.01
C MET A 257 -2.53 -7.96 9.22
N ARG A 258 -2.78 -8.66 10.32
CA ARG A 258 -2.15 -9.98 10.57
C ARG A 258 -2.59 -11.01 9.53
N ILE A 259 -3.87 -11.00 9.12
CA ILE A 259 -4.37 -11.86 8.04
C ILE A 259 -3.65 -11.51 6.74
N ILE A 260 -3.56 -10.23 6.36
CA ILE A 260 -2.85 -9.81 5.15
C ILE A 260 -1.39 -10.31 5.18
N ALA A 261 -0.67 -10.08 6.27
CA ALA A 261 0.74 -10.44 6.39
C ALA A 261 0.98 -11.97 6.38
N SER A 262 0.12 -12.75 7.05
CA SER A 262 0.27 -14.20 7.12
C SER A 262 -0.19 -14.90 5.84
N GLU A 263 -1.38 -14.54 5.32
CA GLU A 263 -1.94 -15.21 4.15
C GLU A 263 -1.19 -14.81 2.86
N SER A 264 -0.53 -13.65 2.82
CA SER A 264 0.33 -13.26 1.70
C SER A 264 1.40 -14.33 1.39
N LYS A 265 2.04 -14.84 2.43
CA LYS A 265 3.07 -15.88 2.31
C LYS A 265 2.49 -17.21 1.82
N ARG A 266 1.35 -17.61 2.41
CA ARG A 266 0.64 -18.83 2.00
C ARG A 266 0.18 -18.78 0.56
N ILE A 267 -0.34 -17.64 0.10
CA ILE A 267 -0.78 -17.44 -1.29
C ILE A 267 0.41 -17.62 -2.24
N VAL A 268 1.53 -16.94 -1.97
CA VAL A 268 2.73 -17.05 -2.83
C VAL A 268 3.25 -18.49 -2.89
N ASP A 269 3.31 -19.18 -1.76
CA ASP A 269 3.71 -20.59 -1.74
C ASP A 269 2.73 -21.49 -2.52
N ALA A 270 1.41 -21.19 -2.44
CA ALA A 270 0.37 -21.95 -3.14
C ALA A 270 0.33 -21.67 -4.65
N LEU A 271 0.75 -20.48 -5.11
CA LEU A 271 0.82 -20.17 -6.53
C LEU A 271 1.82 -21.06 -7.28
N GLY A 272 2.93 -21.43 -6.64
CA GLY A 272 3.96 -22.28 -7.24
C GLY A 272 4.59 -21.64 -8.51
N ASN A 273 5.09 -22.51 -9.39
CA ASN A 273 5.78 -22.12 -10.63
C ASN A 273 5.02 -22.49 -11.93
N GLY A 274 3.76 -22.93 -11.80
CA GLY A 274 2.94 -23.36 -12.94
C GLY A 274 3.28 -24.74 -13.51
N ILE A 275 4.27 -25.45 -12.97
CA ILE A 275 4.63 -26.81 -13.39
C ILE A 275 3.92 -27.84 -12.50
N LYS A 276 3.10 -28.70 -13.10
CA LYS A 276 2.45 -29.77 -12.33
C LYS A 276 3.47 -30.85 -11.93
N VAL A 277 3.71 -30.96 -10.65
CA VAL A 277 4.52 -32.02 -10.04
C VAL A 277 3.61 -32.85 -9.13
N VAL A 278 3.71 -34.16 -9.23
CA VAL A 278 3.00 -35.12 -8.34
C VAL A 278 3.94 -35.36 -7.16
N SER A 279 3.55 -34.97 -5.95
CA SER A 279 4.35 -35.21 -4.75
C SER A 279 4.43 -36.66 -4.36
N ASP A 280 5.45 -37.04 -3.58
CA ASP A 280 5.58 -38.42 -3.09
C ASP A 280 4.36 -38.88 -2.28
N ASP A 281 3.75 -37.98 -1.50
CA ASP A 281 2.52 -38.25 -0.76
C ASP A 281 1.33 -38.50 -1.68
N GLU A 282 1.25 -37.74 -2.79
CA GLU A 282 0.20 -37.92 -3.81
C GLU A 282 0.41 -39.25 -4.56
N ILE A 283 1.66 -39.62 -4.87
CA ILE A 283 2.02 -40.94 -5.46
C ILE A 283 1.65 -42.06 -4.52
N ALA A 284 1.88 -41.94 -3.22
CA ALA A 284 1.47 -42.96 -2.24
C ALA A 284 -0.06 -43.15 -2.19
N LYS A 285 -0.82 -42.05 -2.36
CA LYS A 285 -2.28 -42.09 -2.46
C LYS A 285 -2.75 -42.68 -3.77
N GLN A 286 -2.07 -42.52 -4.90
CA GLN A 286 -2.43 -43.10 -6.18
C GLN A 286 -2.61 -44.63 -6.07
N LYS A 287 -1.70 -45.31 -5.37
CA LYS A 287 -1.72 -46.75 -5.20
C LYS A 287 -2.99 -47.26 -4.48
N LYS A 288 -3.62 -46.42 -3.65
CA LYS A 288 -4.79 -46.78 -2.85
C LYS A 288 -6.12 -46.36 -3.49
N PHE A 289 -6.13 -45.25 -4.23
CA PHE A 289 -7.35 -44.57 -4.66
C PHE A 289 -7.55 -44.49 -6.18
N ARG A 290 -6.51 -44.74 -7.00
CA ARG A 290 -6.70 -44.83 -8.45
C ARG A 290 -7.51 -46.06 -8.80
N ARG A 291 -8.51 -45.85 -9.64
CA ARG A 291 -9.30 -46.95 -10.20
C ARG A 291 -8.46 -47.72 -11.21
N SER A 292 -8.60 -49.02 -11.22
CA SER A 292 -8.01 -49.94 -12.20
C SER A 292 -9.12 -50.58 -13.04
N ILE A 293 -8.77 -50.98 -14.24
CA ILE A 293 -9.64 -51.83 -15.06
C ILE A 293 -9.62 -53.20 -14.43
N THR A 294 -10.80 -53.71 -14.12
CA THR A 294 -10.99 -55.08 -13.62
C THR A 294 -12.01 -55.81 -14.48
N THR A 295 -11.94 -57.10 -14.50
CA THR A 295 -12.97 -57.90 -15.16
C THR A 295 -14.24 -57.90 -14.35
N ALA A 296 -15.40 -57.81 -15.02
CA ALA A 296 -16.71 -57.93 -14.37
C ALA A 296 -17.00 -59.35 -13.94
N ASP A 297 -16.45 -60.30 -14.67
CA ASP A 297 -16.64 -61.75 -14.44
C ASP A 297 -15.32 -62.51 -14.41
N SER A 298 -15.36 -63.77 -13.93
CA SER A 298 -14.21 -64.67 -13.97
C SER A 298 -13.84 -65.01 -15.40
N LEU A 299 -12.57 -64.75 -15.77
CA LEU A 299 -12.03 -65.16 -17.08
C LEU A 299 -11.40 -66.55 -16.98
N LYS A 300 -11.64 -67.36 -17.97
CA LYS A 300 -10.93 -68.64 -18.12
C LYS A 300 -9.62 -68.39 -18.89
N ALA A 301 -8.57 -69.13 -18.51
CA ALA A 301 -7.31 -69.07 -19.23
C ALA A 301 -7.52 -69.68 -20.64
N GLY A 302 -7.01 -68.95 -21.68
CA GLY A 302 -7.11 -69.34 -23.08
C GLY A 302 -7.54 -68.25 -24.00
#